data_c8c56bd70274d8e885ff87869fa08501
#
_entry.id   c8c56bd70274d8e885ff87869fa08501
#
_cell.length_a   1.000
_cell.length_b   1.000
_cell.length_c   1.000
_cell.angle_alpha   90.00
_cell.angle_beta   90.00
_cell.angle_gamma   90.00
#
_symmetry.space_group_name_H-M   'P 1'
#
loop_
_entity.id
_entity.type
_entity.pdbx_description
1 polymer ?
#
loop_
_entity_poly.entity_id
_entity_poly.type
_entity_poly.pdbx_seq_one_letter_code
_entity_poly.pdbx_strand_id
1 'polypeptide(L)'
;AASLVHFFSPQKGNGFLLTGLAFSAVLTAIAGLLISISPKPGIQSLSFWNFGSLTLLNNSTVKMVIPFIVVGLILAFVISPSLDAYSLGESTAHFMGLNPKRLRYLAILAMALLVGASVSAVGVIAFLGLLVPHIVRLLIGPSHRWMLCMSAIVGAALLMFADLLARTVAAPHEIPLGLLTSLLGAPVLIILIRLQLFFLMIRRPPRSTLFPYTTLFRSPASSPWPRRA
;
A
#
# COMPACT_ATOMS: atom_id res chain seq x y z
N ALA A 1 8.30 -11.44 8.86
CA ALA A 1 7.16 -10.67 9.41
C ALA A 1 5.87 -10.94 8.62
N ALA A 2 5.83 -10.66 7.31
CA ALA A 2 4.61 -10.80 6.49
C ALA A 2 3.99 -12.21 6.51
N SER A 3 4.82 -13.27 6.47
CA SER A 3 4.35 -14.67 6.54
C SER A 3 3.74 -15.02 7.90
N LEU A 4 4.30 -14.48 8.99
CA LEU A 4 3.78 -14.68 10.34
C LEU A 4 2.44 -13.96 10.55
N VAL A 5 2.31 -12.74 10.06
CA VAL A 5 1.03 -12.00 10.08
C VAL A 5 -0.07 -12.77 9.36
N HIS A 6 0.26 -13.40 8.23
CA HIS A 6 -0.70 -14.21 7.50
C HIS A 6 -1.16 -15.46 8.27
N PHE A 7 -0.25 -16.07 9.05
CA PHE A 7 -0.56 -17.26 9.84
C PHE A 7 -1.48 -16.95 11.05
N PHE A 8 -1.29 -15.81 11.71
CA PHE A 8 -2.04 -15.40 12.90
C PHE A 8 -3.31 -14.59 12.60
N SER A 9 -3.54 -14.16 11.35
CA SER A 9 -4.68 -13.30 11.02
C SER A 9 -5.92 -14.10 10.65
N PRO A 10 -7.08 -13.88 11.28
CA PRO A 10 -8.36 -14.37 10.78
C PRO A 10 -8.63 -13.75 9.39
N GLN A 11 -8.99 -14.59 8.43
CA GLN A 11 -9.03 -14.28 6.98
C GLN A 11 -10.08 -13.23 6.55
N LYS A 12 -10.72 -12.51 7.45
CA LYS A 12 -11.79 -11.54 7.12
C LYS A 12 -11.42 -10.13 7.58
N GLY A 13 -11.16 -9.26 6.59
CA GLY A 13 -11.25 -7.80 6.76
C GLY A 13 -10.20 -7.16 7.69
N ASN A 14 -10.66 -6.43 8.69
CA ASN A 14 -9.86 -5.56 9.55
C ASN A 14 -8.84 -6.30 10.44
N GLY A 15 -9.02 -7.60 10.68
CA GLY A 15 -8.11 -8.40 11.50
C GLY A 15 -6.69 -8.48 10.93
N PHE A 16 -6.53 -8.52 9.61
CA PHE A 16 -5.21 -8.53 8.97
C PHE A 16 -4.41 -7.24 9.21
N LEU A 17 -5.08 -6.09 9.14
CA LEU A 17 -4.45 -4.79 9.40
C LEU A 17 -4.02 -4.65 10.86
N LEU A 18 -4.90 -5.02 11.80
CA LEU A 18 -4.60 -4.98 13.23
C LEU A 18 -3.45 -5.91 13.62
N THR A 19 -3.44 -7.13 13.08
CA THR A 19 -2.35 -8.09 13.32
C THR A 19 -1.04 -7.57 12.74
N GLY A 20 -1.05 -6.96 11.54
CA GLY A 20 0.11 -6.34 10.94
C GLY A 20 0.68 -5.20 11.80
N LEU A 21 -0.20 -4.36 12.35
CA LEU A 21 0.16 -3.24 13.21
C LEU A 21 0.75 -3.73 14.55
N ALA A 22 0.14 -4.73 15.17
CA ALA A 22 0.66 -5.34 16.40
C ALA A 22 2.05 -5.97 16.16
N PHE A 23 2.23 -6.69 15.04
CA PHE A 23 3.52 -7.28 14.69
C PHE A 23 4.61 -6.24 14.43
N SER A 24 4.27 -5.13 13.77
CA SER A 24 5.22 -4.04 13.53
C SER A 24 5.64 -3.38 14.85
N ALA A 25 4.71 -3.19 15.79
CA ALA A 25 5.02 -2.64 17.12
C ALA A 25 5.98 -3.54 17.90
N VAL A 26 5.77 -4.86 17.90
CA VAL A 26 6.67 -5.83 18.55
C VAL A 26 8.06 -5.80 17.92
N LEU A 27 8.16 -5.81 16.58
CA LEU A 27 9.45 -5.75 15.90
C LEU A 27 10.20 -4.44 16.16
N THR A 28 9.49 -3.32 16.21
CA THR A 28 10.06 -2.02 16.55
C THR A 28 10.57 -2.00 17.99
N ALA A 29 9.82 -2.59 18.92
CA ALA A 29 10.26 -2.70 20.32
C ALA A 29 11.52 -3.58 20.46
N ILE A 30 11.58 -4.72 19.76
CA ILE A 30 12.78 -5.59 19.75
C ILE A 30 13.97 -4.84 19.15
N ALA A 31 13.79 -4.15 18.04
CA ALA A 31 14.85 -3.35 17.45
C ALA A 31 15.35 -2.27 18.42
N GLY A 32 14.44 -1.55 19.09
CA GLY A 32 14.77 -0.55 20.11
C GLY A 32 15.56 -1.13 21.29
N LEU A 33 15.19 -2.32 21.76
CA LEU A 33 15.92 -3.02 22.82
C LEU A 33 17.34 -3.41 22.38
N LEU A 34 17.51 -3.95 21.17
CA LEU A 34 18.82 -4.31 20.64
C LEU A 34 19.75 -3.09 20.51
N ILE A 35 19.17 -1.97 20.08
CA ILE A 35 19.88 -0.68 20.00
C ILE A 35 20.30 -0.20 21.39
N SER A 36 19.41 -0.29 22.38
CA SER A 36 19.66 0.18 23.75
C SER A 36 20.78 -0.60 24.44
N ILE A 37 20.95 -1.89 24.11
CA ILE A 37 21.98 -2.76 24.69
C ILE A 37 23.33 -2.60 23.95
N SER A 38 23.35 -1.99 22.78
CA SER A 38 24.58 -1.85 21.96
C SER A 38 25.48 -0.73 22.50
N PRO A 39 26.73 -1.02 22.90
CA PRO A 39 27.61 -0.04 23.58
C PRO A 39 28.28 0.96 22.65
N LYS A 40 27.89 1.06 21.37
CA LYS A 40 28.57 1.91 20.39
C LYS A 40 27.86 3.28 20.22
N PRO A 41 28.62 4.37 19.97
CA PRO A 41 28.08 5.73 19.77
C PRO A 41 27.32 5.90 18.44
N GLY A 42 26.55 4.88 18.03
CA GLY A 42 25.78 4.88 16.80
C GLY A 42 24.32 5.33 16.96
N ILE A 43 23.92 5.84 18.12
CA ILE A 43 22.52 6.26 18.40
C ILE A 43 22.06 7.35 17.43
N GLN A 44 22.96 8.29 17.07
CA GLN A 44 22.65 9.33 16.08
C GLN A 44 22.43 8.75 14.67
N SER A 45 23.22 7.79 14.23
CA SER A 45 23.04 7.16 12.91
C SER A 45 21.75 6.32 12.83
N LEU A 46 21.30 5.75 13.94
CA LEU A 46 20.04 5.01 14.02
C LEU A 46 18.80 5.92 14.01
N SER A 47 18.89 7.10 14.61
CA SER A 47 17.85 8.12 14.49
C SER A 47 17.70 8.57 13.03
N PHE A 48 18.81 8.82 12.33
CA PHE A 48 18.79 9.12 10.90
C PHE A 48 18.20 7.97 10.06
N TRP A 49 18.52 6.72 10.40
CA TRP A 49 17.95 5.56 9.70
C TRP A 49 16.43 5.44 9.90
N ASN A 50 15.91 5.71 11.11
CA ASN A 50 14.48 5.71 11.39
C ASN A 50 13.70 6.79 10.61
N PHE A 51 14.35 7.91 10.30
CA PHE A 51 13.76 8.99 9.51
C PHE A 51 14.08 8.94 8.02
N GLY A 52 14.86 7.97 7.58
CA GLY A 52 15.28 7.79 6.19
C GLY A 52 16.18 8.90 5.66
N SER A 53 17.25 8.51 4.98
CA SER A 53 18.16 9.44 4.33
C SER A 53 18.85 8.80 3.13
N LEU A 54 18.95 9.53 2.03
CA LEU A 54 19.72 9.10 0.85
C LEU A 54 21.24 9.28 1.03
N THR A 55 21.69 10.07 1.99
CA THR A 55 23.11 10.28 2.27
C THR A 55 23.81 9.03 2.81
N LEU A 56 23.04 8.09 3.37
CA LEU A 56 23.54 6.81 3.86
C LEU A 56 23.85 5.80 2.74
N LEU A 57 23.43 6.09 1.50
CA LEU A 57 23.65 5.19 0.36
C LEU A 57 25.13 5.16 -0.04
N ASN A 58 25.74 3.98 0.13
CA ASN A 58 27.06 3.68 -0.39
C ASN A 58 26.95 2.71 -1.58
N ASN A 59 27.92 2.77 -2.48
CA ASN A 59 27.95 1.91 -3.68
C ASN A 59 27.91 0.40 -3.33
N SER A 60 28.50 0.00 -2.21
CA SER A 60 28.41 -1.37 -1.70
C SER A 60 26.99 -1.77 -1.28
N THR A 61 26.28 -0.88 -0.58
CA THR A 61 24.89 -1.08 -0.17
C THR A 61 23.96 -1.20 -1.37
N VAL A 62 24.15 -0.33 -2.37
CA VAL A 62 23.37 -0.37 -3.61
C VAL A 62 23.56 -1.70 -4.35
N LYS A 63 24.80 -2.17 -4.52
CA LYS A 63 25.08 -3.47 -5.16
C LYS A 63 24.45 -4.65 -4.42
N MET A 64 24.37 -4.58 -3.09
CA MET A 64 23.76 -5.64 -2.26
C MET A 64 22.24 -5.67 -2.38
N VAL A 65 21.59 -4.53 -2.56
CA VAL A 65 20.13 -4.37 -2.56
C VAL A 65 19.53 -4.56 -3.96
N ILE A 66 20.24 -4.23 -5.03
CA ILE A 66 19.78 -4.36 -6.42
C ILE A 66 19.19 -5.74 -6.73
N PRO A 67 19.84 -6.89 -6.41
CA PRO A 67 19.28 -8.19 -6.78
C PRO A 67 17.91 -8.45 -6.14
N PHE A 68 17.69 -8.01 -4.90
CA PHE A 68 16.39 -8.16 -4.22
C PHE A 68 15.33 -7.28 -4.87
N ILE A 69 15.67 -6.05 -5.26
CA ILE A 69 14.77 -5.15 -5.97
C ILE A 69 14.39 -5.72 -7.34
N VAL A 70 15.37 -6.23 -8.10
CA VAL A 70 15.13 -6.81 -9.42
C VAL A 70 14.23 -8.03 -9.33
N VAL A 71 14.50 -8.96 -8.41
CA VAL A 71 13.64 -10.13 -8.18
C VAL A 71 12.24 -9.72 -7.75
N GLY A 72 12.11 -8.75 -6.84
CA GLY A 72 10.83 -8.23 -6.38
C GLY A 72 10.03 -7.56 -7.51
N LEU A 73 10.68 -6.78 -8.38
CA LEU A 73 10.05 -6.16 -9.55
C LEU A 73 9.60 -7.21 -10.56
N ILE A 74 10.45 -8.16 -10.92
CA ILE A 74 10.08 -9.25 -11.84
C ILE A 74 8.84 -9.98 -11.30
N LEU A 75 8.85 -10.33 -10.02
CA LEU A 75 7.72 -11.00 -9.38
C LEU A 75 6.45 -10.15 -9.44
N ALA A 76 6.55 -8.85 -9.12
CA ALA A 76 5.42 -7.91 -9.19
C ALA A 76 4.86 -7.78 -10.61
N PHE A 77 5.72 -7.73 -11.63
CA PHE A 77 5.30 -7.68 -13.02
C PHE A 77 4.61 -8.98 -13.49
N VAL A 78 5.13 -10.13 -13.07
CA VAL A 78 4.55 -11.44 -13.43
C VAL A 78 3.15 -11.61 -12.83
N ILE A 79 2.93 -11.18 -11.60
CA ILE A 79 1.61 -11.31 -10.94
C ILE A 79 0.64 -10.19 -11.29
N SER A 80 1.08 -9.10 -11.93
CA SER A 80 0.28 -7.93 -12.25
C SER A 80 -1.03 -8.25 -13.01
N PRO A 81 -1.05 -9.09 -14.07
CA PRO A 81 -2.29 -9.44 -14.77
C PRO A 81 -3.27 -10.22 -13.87
N SER A 82 -2.71 -11.08 -12.99
CA SER A 82 -3.53 -11.84 -12.05
C SER A 82 -4.14 -10.96 -10.96
N LEU A 83 -3.45 -9.86 -10.57
CA LEU A 83 -3.98 -8.85 -9.68
C LEU A 83 -5.10 -8.03 -10.33
N ASP A 84 -4.97 -7.72 -11.64
CA ASP A 84 -6.04 -7.07 -12.40
C ASP A 84 -7.31 -7.93 -12.41
N ALA A 85 -7.18 -9.22 -12.70
CA ALA A 85 -8.30 -10.17 -12.67
C ALA A 85 -8.89 -10.32 -11.25
N TYR A 86 -8.05 -10.33 -10.22
CA TYR A 86 -8.50 -10.40 -8.82
C TYR A 86 -9.28 -9.15 -8.38
N SER A 87 -8.97 -7.99 -8.97
CA SER A 87 -9.69 -6.73 -8.69
C SER A 87 -11.15 -6.74 -9.16
N LEU A 88 -11.51 -7.64 -10.09
CA LEU A 88 -12.90 -7.86 -10.55
C LEU A 88 -13.74 -8.71 -9.58
N GLY A 89 -13.13 -9.22 -8.51
CA GLY A 89 -13.78 -10.01 -7.47
C GLY A 89 -13.19 -11.41 -7.31
N GLU A 90 -13.23 -11.93 -6.09
CA GLU A 90 -12.62 -13.22 -5.74
C GLU A 90 -13.30 -14.41 -6.47
N SER A 91 -14.63 -14.36 -6.64
CA SER A 91 -15.40 -15.34 -7.40
C SER A 91 -15.00 -15.35 -8.88
N THR A 92 -14.87 -14.18 -9.50
CA THR A 92 -14.46 -14.04 -10.90
C THR A 92 -13.05 -14.57 -11.11
N ALA A 93 -12.11 -14.24 -10.22
CA ALA A 93 -10.76 -14.75 -10.27
C ALA A 93 -10.70 -16.28 -10.17
N HIS A 94 -11.57 -16.89 -9.35
CA HIS A 94 -11.65 -18.34 -9.22
C HIS A 94 -12.16 -18.99 -10.52
N PHE A 95 -13.18 -18.41 -11.17
CA PHE A 95 -13.67 -18.90 -12.46
C PHE A 95 -12.62 -18.82 -13.58
N MET A 96 -11.71 -17.85 -13.50
CA MET A 96 -10.57 -17.73 -14.41
C MET A 96 -9.42 -18.72 -14.10
N GLY A 97 -9.60 -19.64 -13.14
CA GLY A 97 -8.59 -20.63 -12.75
C GLY A 97 -7.46 -20.08 -11.87
N LEU A 98 -7.57 -18.85 -11.39
CA LEU A 98 -6.57 -18.25 -10.50
C LEU A 98 -6.74 -18.81 -9.08
N ASN A 99 -5.63 -19.10 -8.42
CA ASN A 99 -5.62 -19.47 -7.03
C ASN A 99 -5.38 -18.26 -6.14
N PRO A 100 -6.43 -17.70 -5.45
CA PRO A 100 -6.29 -16.47 -4.67
C PRO A 100 -5.24 -16.57 -3.57
N LYS A 101 -5.09 -17.75 -2.96
CA LYS A 101 -4.10 -17.97 -1.91
C LYS A 101 -2.68 -17.82 -2.44
N ARG A 102 -2.36 -18.47 -3.56
CA ARG A 102 -1.02 -18.37 -4.19
C ARG A 102 -0.72 -16.94 -4.63
N LEU A 103 -1.70 -16.27 -5.24
CA LEU A 103 -1.56 -14.88 -5.68
C LEU A 103 -1.23 -13.96 -4.50
N ARG A 104 -1.95 -14.11 -3.39
CA ARG A 104 -1.71 -13.35 -2.15
C ARG A 104 -0.29 -13.58 -1.60
N TYR A 105 0.17 -14.83 -1.54
CA TYR A 105 1.54 -15.13 -1.09
C TYR A 105 2.60 -14.50 -1.98
N LEU A 106 2.45 -14.59 -3.30
CA LEU A 106 3.39 -13.98 -4.24
C LEU A 106 3.40 -12.46 -4.15
N ALA A 107 2.23 -11.83 -3.96
CA ALA A 107 2.13 -10.39 -3.77
C ALA A 107 2.83 -9.95 -2.45
N ILE A 108 2.61 -10.66 -1.35
CA ILE A 108 3.27 -10.39 -0.07
C ILE A 108 4.78 -10.57 -0.20
N LEU A 109 5.24 -11.61 -0.90
CA LEU A 109 6.66 -11.86 -1.13
C LEU A 109 7.29 -10.73 -1.96
N ALA A 110 6.64 -10.31 -3.05
CA ALA A 110 7.11 -9.20 -3.88
C ALA A 110 7.22 -7.89 -3.06
N MET A 111 6.18 -7.56 -2.28
CA MET A 111 6.19 -6.39 -1.39
C MET A 111 7.30 -6.49 -0.34
N ALA A 112 7.48 -7.66 0.29
CA ALA A 112 8.49 -7.85 1.33
C ALA A 112 9.92 -7.68 0.76
N LEU A 113 10.18 -8.15 -0.45
CA LEU A 113 11.45 -7.97 -1.14
C LEU A 113 11.69 -6.50 -1.48
N LEU A 114 10.73 -5.84 -2.11
CA LEU A 114 10.87 -4.44 -2.54
C LEU A 114 10.99 -3.49 -1.36
N VAL A 115 10.07 -3.58 -0.39
CA VAL A 115 10.07 -2.68 0.78
C VAL A 115 11.24 -3.00 1.70
N GLY A 116 11.51 -4.29 1.97
CA GLY A 116 12.61 -4.70 2.83
C GLY A 116 13.96 -4.25 2.30
N ALA A 117 14.20 -4.45 0.99
CA ALA A 117 15.42 -3.99 0.33
C ALA A 117 15.56 -2.46 0.36
N SER A 118 14.50 -1.73 0.07
CA SER A 118 14.51 -0.25 0.07
C SER A 118 14.74 0.30 1.48
N VAL A 119 14.03 -0.20 2.49
CA VAL A 119 14.16 0.26 3.87
C VAL A 119 15.53 -0.08 4.45
N SER A 120 16.10 -1.24 4.12
CA SER A 120 17.45 -1.59 4.58
C SER A 120 18.53 -0.65 4.04
N ALA A 121 18.33 -0.08 2.84
CA ALA A 121 19.30 0.80 2.18
C ALA A 121 19.17 2.27 2.60
N VAL A 122 17.94 2.78 2.71
CA VAL A 122 17.64 4.22 2.83
C VAL A 122 16.97 4.55 4.16
N GLY A 123 16.53 3.55 4.92
CA GLY A 123 15.69 3.73 6.09
C GLY A 123 14.22 3.92 5.75
N VAL A 124 13.44 4.38 6.73
CA VAL A 124 11.98 4.50 6.62
C VAL A 124 11.62 5.84 5.97
N ILE A 125 11.05 5.79 4.77
CA ILE A 125 10.48 6.96 4.09
C ILE A 125 8.96 6.86 4.16
N ALA A 126 8.34 7.74 4.94
CA ALA A 126 6.91 7.72 5.16
C ALA A 126 6.13 8.33 3.97
N PHE A 127 4.86 7.95 3.84
CA PHE A 127 3.86 8.46 2.90
C PHE A 127 4.12 8.26 1.41
N LEU A 128 5.36 8.12 0.96
CA LEU A 128 5.69 7.99 -0.47
C LEU A 128 4.99 6.77 -1.10
N GLY A 129 5.00 5.63 -0.40
CA GLY A 129 4.38 4.39 -0.86
C GLY A 129 2.84 4.44 -0.95
N LEU A 130 2.19 5.38 -0.28
CA LEU A 130 0.75 5.61 -0.37
C LEU A 130 0.41 6.71 -1.37
N LEU A 131 1.17 7.80 -1.35
CA LEU A 131 0.93 8.99 -2.16
C LEU A 131 1.12 8.70 -3.64
N VAL A 132 2.24 8.08 -4.01
CA VAL A 132 2.62 7.86 -5.42
C VAL A 132 1.64 6.95 -6.15
N PRO A 133 1.29 5.74 -5.66
CA PRO A 133 0.31 4.90 -6.34
C PRO A 133 -1.07 5.55 -6.42
N HIS A 134 -1.42 6.38 -5.43
CA HIS A 134 -2.68 7.10 -5.43
C HIS A 134 -2.76 8.14 -6.55
N ILE A 135 -1.71 8.96 -6.72
CA ILE A 135 -1.60 9.93 -7.81
C ILE A 135 -1.62 9.22 -9.17
N VAL A 136 -0.82 8.17 -9.32
CA VAL A 136 -0.72 7.42 -10.57
C VAL A 136 -2.06 6.78 -10.95
N ARG A 137 -2.79 6.24 -9.98
CA ARG A 137 -4.11 5.64 -10.20
C ARG A 137 -5.14 6.65 -10.67
N LEU A 138 -5.05 7.91 -10.23
CA LEU A 138 -5.91 9.01 -10.71
C LEU A 138 -5.61 9.38 -12.17
N LEU A 139 -4.35 9.27 -12.61
CA LEU A 139 -3.91 9.67 -13.95
C LEU A 139 -4.10 8.57 -15.00
N ILE A 140 -3.81 7.32 -14.66
CA ILE A 140 -3.69 6.21 -15.63
C ILE A 140 -4.83 5.19 -15.48
N GLY A 141 -5.51 5.16 -14.33
CA GLY A 141 -6.58 4.20 -14.07
C GLY A 141 -6.11 2.92 -13.34
N PRO A 142 -6.93 1.84 -13.33
CA PRO A 142 -6.79 0.73 -12.41
C PRO A 142 -5.81 -0.37 -12.82
N SER A 143 -5.18 -0.31 -14.01
CA SER A 143 -4.26 -1.36 -14.49
C SER A 143 -2.99 -1.45 -13.65
N HIS A 144 -2.75 -2.60 -13.00
CA HIS A 144 -1.60 -2.80 -12.12
C HIS A 144 -0.25 -2.72 -12.85
N ARG A 145 -0.21 -3.17 -14.10
CA ARG A 145 1.02 -3.16 -14.90
C ARG A 145 1.53 -1.75 -15.17
N TRP A 146 0.67 -0.87 -15.66
CA TRP A 146 0.99 0.53 -15.91
C TRP A 146 1.22 1.29 -14.60
N MET A 147 0.46 0.95 -13.57
CA MET A 147 0.61 1.53 -12.23
C MET A 147 1.99 1.24 -11.64
N LEU A 148 2.55 0.03 -11.81
CA LEU A 148 3.90 -0.31 -11.34
C LEU A 148 4.97 0.53 -12.05
N CYS A 149 4.95 0.60 -13.39
CA CYS A 149 5.91 1.38 -14.16
C CYS A 149 5.89 2.86 -13.79
N MET A 150 4.69 3.45 -13.80
CA MET A 150 4.53 4.87 -13.55
C MET A 150 4.78 5.25 -12.10
N SER A 151 4.41 4.37 -11.16
CA SER A 151 4.74 4.60 -9.75
C SER A 151 6.25 4.58 -9.49
N ALA A 152 7.01 3.76 -10.21
CA ALA A 152 8.47 3.76 -10.11
C ALA A 152 9.05 5.10 -10.61
N ILE A 153 8.59 5.59 -11.77
CA ILE A 153 9.08 6.85 -12.34
C ILE A 153 8.67 8.05 -11.49
N VAL A 154 7.38 8.16 -11.16
CA VAL A 154 6.85 9.27 -10.35
C VAL A 154 7.43 9.25 -8.94
N GLY A 155 7.56 8.05 -8.34
CA GLY A 155 8.17 7.88 -7.02
C GLY A 155 9.63 8.32 -7.00
N ALA A 156 10.42 7.93 -8.01
CA ALA A 156 11.81 8.37 -8.15
C ALA A 156 11.91 9.89 -8.31
N ALA A 157 11.08 10.49 -9.16
CA ALA A 157 11.05 11.94 -9.37
C ALA A 157 10.69 12.71 -8.08
N LEU A 158 9.65 12.25 -7.37
CA LEU A 158 9.24 12.85 -6.09
C LEU A 158 10.32 12.72 -5.01
N LEU A 159 10.98 11.55 -4.96
CA LEU A 159 12.05 11.32 -3.99
C LEU A 159 13.28 12.21 -4.27
N MET A 160 13.66 12.35 -5.54
CA MET A 160 14.75 13.26 -5.95
C MET A 160 14.40 14.72 -5.64
N PHE A 161 13.17 15.14 -5.88
CA PHE A 161 12.72 16.48 -5.55
C PHE A 161 12.70 16.71 -4.02
N ALA A 162 12.24 15.75 -3.24
CA ALA A 162 12.29 15.83 -1.78
C ALA A 162 13.72 15.88 -1.23
N ASP A 163 14.66 15.12 -1.82
CA ASP A 163 16.08 15.17 -1.44
C ASP A 163 16.72 16.52 -1.77
N LEU A 164 16.40 17.07 -2.94
CA LEU A 164 16.86 18.41 -3.32
C LEU A 164 16.37 19.48 -2.33
N LEU A 165 15.09 19.44 -1.95
CA LEU A 165 14.52 20.35 -0.96
C LEU A 165 15.17 20.16 0.42
N ALA A 166 15.37 18.90 0.85
CA ALA A 166 15.99 18.59 2.14
C ALA A 166 17.39 19.18 2.27
N ARG A 167 18.16 19.19 1.19
CA ARG A 167 19.53 19.71 1.13
C ARG A 167 19.60 21.22 0.96
N THR A 168 18.60 21.85 0.32
CA THR A 168 18.63 23.29 0.02
C THR A 168 17.99 24.13 1.10
N VAL A 169 16.90 23.68 1.71
CA VAL A 169 16.09 24.48 2.66
C VAL A 169 16.81 24.67 4.00
N ALA A 170 17.57 23.68 4.46
CA ALA A 170 18.17 23.70 5.78
C ALA A 170 19.71 23.76 5.79
N ALA A 171 20.34 24.07 4.67
CA ALA A 171 21.77 24.15 4.62
C ALA A 171 22.33 25.11 5.70
N PRO A 172 23.36 24.74 6.50
CA PRO A 172 24.23 23.56 6.34
C PRO A 172 23.72 22.27 7.01
N HIS A 173 22.55 22.26 7.64
CA HIS A 173 21.99 21.07 8.31
C HIS A 173 21.20 20.21 7.32
N GLU A 174 21.37 18.89 7.40
CA GLU A 174 20.61 17.95 6.59
C GLU A 174 19.29 17.60 7.31
N ILE A 175 18.15 17.86 6.68
CA ILE A 175 16.86 17.39 7.17
C ILE A 175 16.66 15.93 6.72
N PRO A 176 16.33 15.00 7.64
CA PRO A 176 15.97 13.63 7.24
C PRO A 176 14.78 13.62 6.28
N LEU A 177 14.92 12.87 5.18
CA LEU A 177 13.92 12.79 4.10
C LEU A 177 12.53 12.36 4.58
N GLY A 178 12.47 11.42 5.53
CA GLY A 178 11.21 10.93 6.07
C GLY A 178 10.40 11.99 6.80
N LEU A 179 11.05 12.97 7.46
CA LEU A 179 10.36 14.10 8.08
C LEU A 179 9.75 15.02 7.02
N LEU A 180 10.53 15.34 5.98
CA LEU A 180 10.07 16.21 4.89
C LEU A 180 8.92 15.54 4.11
N THR A 181 9.06 14.27 3.76
CA THR A 181 8.03 13.52 3.05
C THR A 181 6.76 13.33 3.88
N SER A 182 6.88 13.23 5.22
CA SER A 182 5.72 13.19 6.11
C SER A 182 5.01 14.52 6.17
N LEU A 183 5.76 15.62 6.29
CA LEU A 183 5.20 16.96 6.39
C LEU A 183 4.47 17.38 5.12
N LEU A 184 5.02 17.04 3.95
CA LEU A 184 4.41 17.35 2.66
C LEU A 184 3.39 16.29 2.22
N GLY A 185 3.68 15.02 2.46
CA GLY A 185 2.87 13.90 1.98
C GLY A 185 1.53 13.75 2.70
N ALA A 186 1.47 13.97 4.02
CA ALA A 186 0.24 13.80 4.78
C ALA A 186 -0.86 14.80 4.37
N PRO A 187 -0.62 16.12 4.25
CA PRO A 187 -1.64 17.05 3.77
C PRO A 187 -2.10 16.75 2.34
N VAL A 188 -1.16 16.45 1.44
CA VAL A 188 -1.48 16.13 0.05
C VAL A 188 -2.34 14.87 -0.04
N LEU A 189 -2.04 13.83 0.74
CA LEU A 189 -2.83 12.61 0.80
C LEU A 189 -4.26 12.88 1.31
N ILE A 190 -4.42 13.70 2.34
CA ILE A 190 -5.75 14.09 2.86
C ILE A 190 -6.57 14.80 1.78
N ILE A 191 -5.96 15.73 1.05
CA ILE A 191 -6.62 16.46 -0.04
C ILE A 191 -7.04 15.47 -1.16
N LEU A 192 -6.16 14.58 -1.57
CA LEU A 192 -6.45 13.58 -2.61
C LEU A 192 -7.60 12.64 -2.22
N ILE A 193 -7.63 12.17 -0.97
CA ILE A 193 -8.71 11.33 -0.46
C ILE A 193 -10.04 12.11 -0.47
N ARG A 194 -10.04 13.37 -0.04
CA ARG A 194 -11.23 14.23 -0.08
C ARG A 194 -11.74 14.44 -1.51
N LEU A 195 -10.87 14.70 -2.45
CA LEU A 195 -11.22 14.85 -3.86
C LEU A 195 -11.83 13.55 -4.42
N GLN A 196 -11.26 12.38 -4.12
CA GLN A 196 -11.85 11.10 -4.55
C GLN A 196 -13.24 10.87 -3.96
N LEU A 197 -13.44 11.12 -2.68
CA LEU A 197 -14.75 10.99 -2.05
C LEU A 197 -15.77 11.94 -2.69
N PHE A 198 -15.39 13.17 -2.99
CA PHE A 198 -16.23 14.14 -3.68
C PHE A 198 -16.64 13.65 -5.09
N PHE A 199 -15.71 13.15 -5.89
CA PHE A 199 -16.01 12.57 -7.21
C PHE A 199 -16.90 11.32 -7.13
N LEU A 200 -16.71 10.47 -6.12
CA LEU A 200 -17.55 9.30 -5.89
C LEU A 200 -18.98 9.69 -5.45
N MET A 201 -19.14 10.75 -4.67
CA MET A 201 -20.48 11.27 -4.29
C MET A 201 -21.23 11.82 -5.51
N ILE A 202 -20.56 12.55 -6.40
CA ILE A 202 -21.18 13.07 -7.62
C ILE A 202 -21.61 11.93 -8.58
N ARG A 203 -20.86 10.83 -8.64
CA ARG A 203 -21.19 9.69 -9.52
C ARG A 203 -22.25 8.73 -8.96
N ARG A 204 -22.66 8.87 -7.71
CA ARG A 204 -23.78 8.06 -7.19
C ARG A 204 -25.09 8.71 -7.63
N PRO A 205 -25.87 8.07 -8.55
CA PRO A 205 -27.22 8.54 -8.80
C PRO A 205 -28.02 8.52 -7.50
N PRO A 206 -28.90 9.50 -7.27
CA PRO A 206 -29.72 9.53 -6.05
C PRO A 206 -30.49 8.20 -5.94
N ARG A 207 -30.46 7.58 -4.79
CA ARG A 207 -31.08 6.26 -4.50
C ARG A 207 -32.58 6.19 -4.87
N SER A 208 -33.22 7.33 -5.08
CA SER A 208 -34.63 7.45 -5.46
C SER A 208 -34.94 7.00 -6.90
N THR A 209 -33.93 6.84 -7.78
CA THR A 209 -34.16 6.46 -9.18
C THR A 209 -33.94 4.97 -9.46
N LEU A 210 -33.51 4.18 -8.46
CA LEU A 210 -33.10 2.79 -8.68
C LEU A 210 -34.25 1.75 -8.67
N PHE A 211 -35.47 2.10 -8.21
CA PHE A 211 -36.59 1.14 -8.21
C PHE A 211 -37.96 1.79 -8.46
N PRO A 212 -38.26 2.21 -9.70
CA PRO A 212 -39.66 2.47 -10.05
C PRO A 212 -40.47 1.19 -10.26
N TYR A 213 -39.82 0.00 -10.30
CA TYR A 213 -40.49 -1.27 -10.68
C TYR A 213 -40.90 -2.17 -9.52
N THR A 214 -40.52 -1.91 -8.27
CA THR A 214 -40.95 -2.73 -7.14
C THR A 214 -42.40 -2.53 -6.72
N THR A 215 -43.11 -1.52 -7.27
CA THR A 215 -44.54 -1.33 -7.04
C THR A 215 -45.45 -2.08 -8.01
N LEU A 216 -44.91 -2.60 -9.12
CA LEU A 216 -45.71 -3.29 -10.13
C LEU A 216 -45.95 -4.79 -9.83
N PHE A 217 -45.23 -5.37 -8.87
CA PHE A 217 -45.41 -6.79 -8.43
C PHE A 217 -46.07 -6.93 -7.04
N ARG A 218 -46.84 -5.95 -6.62
CA ARG A 218 -47.77 -6.18 -5.53
C ARG A 218 -48.99 -6.88 -6.11
N SER A 219 -48.92 -8.20 -6.35
CA SER A 219 -50.09 -8.98 -6.66
C SER A 219 -51.10 -8.85 -5.50
N PRO A 220 -52.34 -8.54 -5.79
CA PRO A 220 -53.37 -8.59 -4.76
C PRO A 220 -53.50 -10.05 -4.33
N ALA A 221 -53.15 -10.34 -3.08
CA ALA A 221 -53.39 -11.61 -2.44
C ALA A 221 -54.90 -11.77 -2.21
N SER A 222 -55.58 -12.22 -3.23
CA SER A 222 -56.95 -12.75 -3.11
C SER A 222 -57.06 -14.04 -3.96
N SER A 223 -56.54 -15.15 -3.41
CA SER A 223 -56.93 -16.44 -3.87
C SER A 223 -57.90 -17.01 -2.85
N PRO A 224 -59.18 -17.16 -3.20
CA PRO A 224 -60.16 -17.90 -2.36
C PRO A 224 -60.02 -19.39 -2.68
N TRP A 225 -59.17 -20.09 -1.92
CA TRP A 225 -59.25 -21.56 -1.91
C TRP A 225 -60.25 -21.99 -0.81
N PRO A 226 -61.33 -22.73 -1.13
CA PRO A 226 -62.24 -23.27 -0.12
C PRO A 226 -61.52 -24.38 0.63
N ARG A 227 -61.51 -24.30 1.97
CA ARG A 227 -61.18 -25.40 2.85
C ARG A 227 -62.21 -26.50 2.64
N ARG A 228 -61.80 -27.66 2.13
CA ARG A 228 -62.62 -28.88 2.19
C ARG A 228 -62.59 -29.39 3.62
N ALA A 229 -63.82 -29.72 4.09
CA ALA A 229 -64.11 -30.40 5.33
C ALA A 229 -63.51 -31.82 5.35
#